data_4d049be8f7770659b507dd84bd74cd9a
#
_entry.id   4d049be8f7770659b507dd84bd74cd9a
#
_cell.length_a   1.000
_cell.length_b   1.000
_cell.length_c   1.000
_cell.angle_alpha   90.00
_cell.angle_beta   90.00
_cell.angle_gamma   90.00
#
_symmetry.space_group_name_H-M   'P 1'
#
loop_
_entity.id
_entity.type
_entity.pdbx_description
1 polymer ?
#
loop_
_entity_poly.entity_id
_entity_poly.type
_entity_poly.pdbx_seq_one_letter_code
_entity_poly.pdbx_strand_id
1 'polypeptide(L)'
;MVATERGTLFGVPLWADRRVTYGRIDPVASRQIFIRSALVERNWRSDHGFLKHNDRVRDEAADLEERSRQRDLVADDDAIFAFYDRRIPDGIVSGSHFDAWWRRVQDRHQLDLSIDDLVDSGSVDADAFPDHWKVGNLELPVRYVFEPGSGHDGVTVTIPLALLNLSLIHI
;
A
#
# COMPACT_ATOMS: atom_id res chain seq x y z
N MET A 1 2.40 -2.00 21.68
CA MET A 1 3.88 -2.03 21.59
C MET A 1 4.45 -2.31 22.96
N VAL A 2 5.46 -3.18 23.05
CA VAL A 2 6.16 -3.54 24.28
C VAL A 2 7.63 -3.20 24.09
N ALA A 3 8.21 -2.52 25.07
CA ALA A 3 9.63 -2.26 25.17
C ALA A 3 10.24 -3.09 26.30
N THR A 4 11.54 -3.21 26.29
CA THR A 4 12.31 -3.84 27.39
C THR A 4 13.04 -2.76 28.17
N GLU A 5 12.84 -2.75 29.48
CA GLU A 5 13.48 -1.82 30.42
C GLU A 5 14.61 -2.53 31.15
N ARG A 6 15.71 -1.82 31.32
CA ARG A 6 16.84 -2.24 32.15
C ARG A 6 17.14 -1.12 33.17
N GLY A 7 17.20 -1.46 34.42
CA GLY A 7 17.59 -0.55 35.49
C GLY A 7 19.00 -0.83 35.99
N THR A 8 19.80 0.22 36.15
CA THR A 8 21.16 0.15 36.72
C THR A 8 21.34 1.18 37.82
N LEU A 9 22.03 0.84 38.89
CA LEU A 9 22.48 1.76 39.93
C LEU A 9 23.99 1.71 40.03
N PHE A 10 24.66 2.85 39.80
CA PHE A 10 26.14 2.96 39.76
C PHE A 10 26.81 1.89 38.88
N GLY A 11 26.16 1.56 37.73
CA GLY A 11 26.68 0.53 36.81
C GLY A 11 26.31 -0.91 37.16
N VAL A 12 25.72 -1.16 38.35
CA VAL A 12 25.25 -2.47 38.74
C VAL A 12 23.83 -2.69 38.23
N PRO A 13 23.56 -3.75 37.44
CA PRO A 13 22.21 -4.02 36.97
C PRO A 13 21.32 -4.45 38.13
N LEU A 14 20.20 -3.73 38.34
CA LEU A 14 19.17 -4.06 39.33
C LEU A 14 18.09 -4.99 38.73
N TRP A 15 17.73 -4.73 37.46
CA TRP A 15 16.84 -5.58 36.67
C TRP A 15 17.17 -5.44 35.19
N ALA A 16 16.89 -6.48 34.43
CA ALA A 16 17.01 -6.51 32.99
C ALA A 16 15.74 -7.16 32.40
N ASP A 17 15.47 -6.88 31.13
CA ASP A 17 14.42 -7.52 30.35
C ASP A 17 12.99 -7.36 30.91
N ARG A 18 12.75 -6.33 31.73
CA ARG A 18 11.41 -5.99 32.20
C ARG A 18 10.57 -5.46 31.07
N ARG A 19 9.50 -6.18 30.71
CA ARG A 19 8.55 -5.74 29.68
C ARG A 19 7.70 -4.58 30.19
N VAL A 20 7.69 -3.48 29.45
CA VAL A 20 6.89 -2.28 29.75
C VAL A 20 6.07 -1.88 28.53
N THR A 21 4.89 -1.29 28.78
CA THR A 21 4.05 -0.76 27.70
C THR A 21 4.63 0.58 27.24
N TYR A 22 5.30 0.58 26.09
CA TYR A 22 6.02 1.74 25.55
C TYR A 22 5.10 2.96 25.31
N GLY A 23 3.84 2.72 24.95
CA GLY A 23 2.84 3.78 24.75
C GLY A 23 2.56 4.65 25.98
N ARG A 24 3.01 4.25 27.18
CA ARG A 24 2.95 5.08 28.41
C ARG A 24 4.19 5.94 28.61
N ILE A 25 5.31 5.52 28.03
CA ILE A 25 6.60 6.19 28.14
C ILE A 25 6.67 7.32 27.11
N ASP A 26 6.39 6.98 25.84
CA ASP A 26 6.38 7.89 24.73
C ASP A 26 5.17 7.62 23.83
N PRO A 27 4.03 8.30 24.09
CA PRO A 27 2.82 8.14 23.27
C PRO A 27 3.01 8.61 21.83
N VAL A 28 3.81 9.66 21.60
CA VAL A 28 4.04 10.23 20.27
C VAL A 28 4.80 9.25 19.39
N ALA A 29 5.96 8.79 19.87
CA ALA A 29 6.73 7.77 19.14
C ALA A 29 5.94 6.47 18.95
N SER A 30 5.18 6.04 19.96
CA SER A 30 4.34 4.84 19.86
C SER A 30 3.25 4.95 18.80
N ARG A 31 2.63 6.13 18.66
CA ARG A 31 1.65 6.40 17.62
C ARG A 31 2.29 6.35 16.22
N GLN A 32 3.42 7.05 16.05
CA GLN A 32 4.15 7.04 14.78
C GLN A 32 4.56 5.63 14.35
N ILE A 33 5.13 4.86 15.27
CA ILE A 33 5.52 3.48 15.00
C ILE A 33 4.29 2.61 14.69
N PHE A 34 3.16 2.82 15.41
CA PHE A 34 1.94 2.08 15.14
C PHE A 34 1.42 2.37 13.72
N ILE A 35 1.31 3.64 13.33
CA ILE A 35 0.85 4.01 11.98
C ILE A 35 1.80 3.44 10.92
N ARG A 36 3.11 3.65 11.06
CA ARG A 36 4.10 3.18 10.08
C ARG A 36 4.09 1.66 9.98
N SER A 37 4.29 0.97 11.08
CA SER A 37 4.43 -0.49 11.03
C SER A 37 3.10 -1.21 10.79
N ALA A 38 2.01 -0.78 11.44
CA ALA A 38 0.75 -1.51 11.35
C ALA A 38 -0.05 -1.18 10.08
N LEU A 39 -0.08 0.09 9.65
CA LEU A 39 -0.97 0.54 8.58
C LEU A 39 -0.23 0.73 7.25
N VAL A 40 0.98 1.32 7.27
CA VAL A 40 1.78 1.54 6.06
C VAL A 40 2.47 0.25 5.64
N GLU A 41 3.28 -0.37 6.52
CA GLU A 41 4.04 -1.60 6.24
C GLU A 41 3.19 -2.88 6.35
N ARG A 42 1.93 -2.75 6.79
CA ARG A 42 0.98 -3.88 6.90
C ARG A 42 1.43 -5.01 7.84
N ASN A 43 2.27 -4.72 8.83
CA ASN A 43 2.75 -5.68 9.83
C ASN A 43 1.72 -5.98 10.95
N TRP A 44 0.46 -5.63 10.74
CA TRP A 44 -0.63 -5.85 11.69
C TRP A 44 -1.67 -6.81 11.13
N ARG A 45 -1.87 -7.93 11.80
CA ARG A 45 -2.93 -8.88 11.44
C ARG A 45 -4.27 -8.34 11.94
N SER A 46 -5.10 -7.91 11.03
CA SER A 46 -6.40 -7.32 11.31
C SER A 46 -7.36 -7.56 10.14
N ASP A 47 -8.65 -7.71 10.46
CA ASP A 47 -9.73 -7.94 9.48
C ASP A 47 -10.49 -6.65 9.10
N HIS A 48 -9.95 -5.47 9.38
CA HIS A 48 -10.58 -4.21 9.00
C HIS A 48 -10.73 -4.09 7.47
N GLY A 49 -11.96 -3.76 7.02
CA GLY A 49 -12.28 -3.73 5.59
C GLY A 49 -11.48 -2.72 4.80
N PHE A 50 -11.19 -1.54 5.39
CA PHE A 50 -10.38 -0.49 4.75
C PHE A 50 -8.97 -0.98 4.40
N LEU A 51 -8.37 -1.87 5.20
CA LEU A 51 -7.04 -2.41 4.91
C LEU A 51 -7.01 -3.24 3.62
N LYS A 52 -8.05 -4.09 3.43
CA LYS A 52 -8.19 -4.88 2.20
C LYS A 52 -8.53 -4.02 0.98
N HIS A 53 -9.26 -2.92 1.21
CA HIS A 53 -9.52 -1.93 0.17
C HIS A 53 -8.23 -1.24 -0.24
N ASN A 54 -7.46 -0.76 0.72
CA ASN A 54 -6.21 -0.02 0.48
C ASN A 54 -5.13 -0.90 -0.15
N ASP A 55 -5.07 -2.21 0.18
CA ASP A 55 -4.19 -3.15 -0.49
C ASP A 55 -4.51 -3.20 -2.00
N ARG A 56 -5.80 -3.29 -2.38
CA ARG A 56 -6.22 -3.30 -3.80
C ARG A 56 -5.90 -1.99 -4.51
N VAL A 57 -6.10 -0.84 -3.85
CA VAL A 57 -5.77 0.46 -4.44
C VAL A 57 -4.26 0.62 -4.64
N ARG A 58 -3.44 0.09 -3.71
CA ARG A 58 -1.98 0.07 -3.86
C ARG A 58 -1.53 -0.84 -5.01
N ASP A 59 -2.14 -2.01 -5.15
CA ASP A 59 -1.87 -2.93 -6.27
C ASP A 59 -2.25 -2.27 -7.61
N GLU A 60 -3.41 -1.59 -7.67
CA GLU A 60 -3.87 -0.84 -8.85
C GLU A 60 -2.91 0.31 -9.21
N ALA A 61 -2.41 1.06 -8.21
CA ALA A 61 -1.44 2.12 -8.42
C ALA A 61 -0.10 1.57 -8.94
N ALA A 62 0.37 0.44 -8.39
CA ALA A 62 1.59 -0.23 -8.85
C ALA A 62 1.45 -0.74 -10.29
N ASP A 63 0.30 -1.33 -10.62
CA ASP A 63 0.00 -1.76 -11.99
C ASP A 63 -0.01 -0.56 -12.97
N LEU A 64 -0.51 0.60 -12.55
CA LEU A 64 -0.51 1.81 -13.37
C LEU A 64 0.91 2.35 -13.60
N GLU A 65 1.77 2.33 -12.57
CA GLU A 65 3.18 2.69 -12.68
C GLU A 65 3.91 1.78 -13.68
N GLU A 66 3.67 0.46 -13.59
CA GLU A 66 4.26 -0.50 -14.52
C GLU A 66 3.82 -0.28 -15.96
N ARG A 67 2.52 -0.04 -16.19
CA ARG A 67 1.94 0.20 -17.53
C ARG A 67 2.41 1.51 -18.14
N SER A 68 2.45 2.57 -17.35
CA SER A 68 2.88 3.90 -17.83
C SER A 68 4.38 4.01 -18.08
N ARG A 69 5.16 3.02 -17.62
CA ARG A 69 6.64 3.03 -17.66
C ARG A 69 7.24 4.29 -17.01
N GLN A 70 6.53 4.88 -16.07
CA GLN A 70 7.01 6.01 -15.27
C GLN A 70 7.50 5.48 -13.93
N ARG A 71 8.67 5.89 -13.49
CA ARG A 71 9.19 5.60 -12.16
C ARG A 71 8.73 6.67 -11.19
N ASP A 72 8.59 6.29 -9.94
CA ASP A 72 8.21 7.20 -8.85
C ASP A 72 6.82 7.84 -9.05
N LEU A 73 5.93 7.15 -9.78
CA LEU A 73 4.56 7.57 -9.99
C LEU A 73 3.71 7.38 -8.73
N VAL A 74 3.95 6.27 -8.03
CA VAL A 74 3.21 5.91 -6.82
C VAL A 74 3.80 6.64 -5.63
N ALA A 75 2.92 7.23 -4.82
CA ALA A 75 3.26 7.89 -3.57
C ALA A 75 4.06 6.96 -2.65
N ASP A 76 5.10 7.50 -2.03
CA ASP A 76 5.94 6.77 -1.12
C ASP A 76 5.24 6.48 0.23
N ASP A 77 5.88 5.66 1.05
CA ASP A 77 5.37 5.32 2.37
C ASP A 77 5.20 6.53 3.30
N ASP A 78 5.92 7.63 3.08
CA ASP A 78 5.78 8.85 3.87
C ASP A 78 4.49 9.60 3.50
N ALA A 79 4.07 9.59 2.25
CA ALA A 79 2.78 10.15 1.84
C ALA A 79 1.61 9.32 2.41
N ILE A 80 1.70 7.99 2.38
CA ILE A 80 0.71 7.09 2.99
C ILE A 80 0.67 7.28 4.51
N PHE A 81 1.84 7.44 5.14
CA PHE A 81 1.91 7.77 6.56
C PHE A 81 1.18 9.07 6.87
N ALA A 82 1.44 10.13 6.10
CA ALA A 82 0.80 11.43 6.27
C ALA A 82 -0.72 11.38 6.07
N PHE A 83 -1.21 10.51 5.16
CA PHE A 83 -2.64 10.26 4.98
C PHE A 83 -3.29 9.74 6.27
N TYR A 84 -2.70 8.72 6.89
CA TYR A 84 -3.22 8.16 8.14
C TYR A 84 -3.01 9.09 9.34
N ASP A 85 -1.86 9.78 9.40
CA ASP A 85 -1.51 10.67 10.50
C ASP A 85 -2.53 11.81 10.68
N ARG A 86 -3.04 12.35 9.59
CA ARG A 86 -4.07 13.40 9.60
C ARG A 86 -5.46 12.92 10.02
N ARG A 87 -5.75 11.62 9.92
CA ARG A 87 -7.09 11.04 10.11
C ARG A 87 -7.25 10.26 11.40
N ILE A 88 -6.15 9.78 11.96
CA ILE A 88 -6.14 8.97 13.19
C ILE A 88 -5.82 9.86 14.38
N PRO A 89 -6.65 9.87 15.45
CA PRO A 89 -6.42 10.67 16.65
C PRO A 89 -5.10 10.36 17.38
N ASP A 90 -4.55 11.36 18.08
CA ASP A 90 -3.26 11.26 18.77
C ASP A 90 -3.19 10.16 19.84
N GLY A 91 -4.30 9.83 20.48
CA GLY A 91 -4.36 8.80 21.52
C GLY A 91 -4.26 7.35 21.02
N ILE A 92 -4.18 7.12 19.70
CA ILE A 92 -4.15 5.79 19.10
C ILE A 92 -2.70 5.30 18.95
N VAL A 93 -2.20 4.64 19.98
CA VAL A 93 -0.80 4.20 20.08
C VAL A 93 -0.61 2.68 19.91
N SER A 94 -1.69 1.95 19.60
CA SER A 94 -1.65 0.48 19.44
C SER A 94 -2.90 -0.03 18.71
N GLY A 95 -2.85 -1.27 18.20
CA GLY A 95 -3.99 -1.95 17.57
C GLY A 95 -5.22 -2.01 18.46
N SER A 96 -5.07 -2.28 19.77
CA SER A 96 -6.20 -2.31 20.71
C SER A 96 -6.85 -0.93 20.90
N HIS A 97 -6.06 0.16 20.91
CA HIS A 97 -6.60 1.51 20.93
C HIS A 97 -7.31 1.83 19.61
N PHE A 98 -6.72 1.40 18.49
CA PHE A 98 -7.34 1.56 17.18
C PHE A 98 -8.68 0.82 17.10
N ASP A 99 -8.75 -0.44 17.51
CA ASP A 99 -9.99 -1.24 17.50
C ASP A 99 -11.09 -0.60 18.37
N ALA A 100 -10.71 -0.07 19.53
CA ALA A 100 -11.66 0.60 20.42
C ALA A 100 -12.20 1.90 19.83
N TRP A 101 -11.35 2.67 19.17
CA TRP A 101 -11.72 3.88 18.46
C TRP A 101 -12.54 3.56 17.22
N TRP A 102 -12.08 2.65 16.38
CA TRP A 102 -12.70 2.27 15.10
C TRP A 102 -14.14 1.79 15.28
N ARG A 103 -14.46 1.10 16.36
CA ARG A 103 -15.84 0.70 16.67
C ARG A 103 -16.81 1.86 16.83
N ARG A 104 -16.32 3.06 17.17
CA ARG A 104 -17.11 4.27 17.38
C ARG A 104 -17.16 5.17 16.14
N VAL A 105 -16.30 4.92 15.17
CA VAL A 105 -16.25 5.67 13.92
C VAL A 105 -17.51 5.40 13.11
N GLN A 106 -18.19 6.46 12.70
CA GLN A 106 -19.40 6.37 11.89
C GLN A 106 -19.08 6.19 10.41
N ASP A 107 -18.14 6.99 9.89
CA ASP A 107 -17.68 6.88 8.52
C ASP A 107 -16.59 5.80 8.40
N ARG A 108 -16.99 4.65 7.87
CA ARG A 108 -16.09 3.49 7.68
C ARG A 108 -15.14 3.65 6.49
N HIS A 109 -15.35 4.67 5.65
CA HIS A 109 -14.56 4.96 4.47
C HIS A 109 -13.51 6.05 4.72
N GLN A 110 -13.48 6.69 5.89
CA GLN A 110 -12.53 7.78 6.19
C GLN A 110 -11.05 7.38 6.10
N LEU A 111 -10.74 6.09 6.14
CA LEU A 111 -9.37 5.56 5.98
C LEU A 111 -9.17 4.81 4.66
N ASP A 112 -10.15 4.84 3.77
CA ASP A 112 -10.01 4.28 2.43
C ASP A 112 -9.11 5.21 1.60
N LEU A 113 -8.07 4.65 1.01
CA LEU A 113 -7.25 5.33 0.02
C LEU A 113 -8.00 5.37 -1.31
N SER A 114 -7.79 6.42 -2.07
CA SER A 114 -8.16 6.50 -3.49
C SER A 114 -6.90 6.43 -4.36
N ILE A 115 -7.08 6.15 -5.64
CA ILE A 115 -5.96 6.19 -6.58
C ILE A 115 -5.31 7.58 -6.63
N ASP A 116 -6.11 8.65 -6.48
CA ASP A 116 -5.65 10.04 -6.46
C ASP A 116 -4.82 10.40 -5.21
N ASP A 117 -4.94 9.60 -4.11
CA ASP A 117 -4.09 9.75 -2.94
C ASP A 117 -2.69 9.14 -3.16
N LEU A 118 -2.56 8.23 -4.14
CA LEU A 118 -1.35 7.47 -4.41
C LEU A 118 -0.66 7.87 -5.71
N VAL A 119 -1.37 8.47 -6.66
CA VAL A 119 -0.85 8.81 -7.98
C VAL A 119 -1.12 10.29 -8.25
N ASP A 120 -0.11 11.01 -8.71
CA ASP A 120 -0.32 12.39 -9.18
C ASP A 120 -1.14 12.37 -10.47
N SER A 121 -2.44 12.66 -10.33
CA SER A 121 -3.45 12.60 -11.42
C SER A 121 -3.13 13.48 -12.63
N GLY A 122 -2.14 14.38 -12.53
CA GLY A 122 -1.66 15.19 -13.65
C GLY A 122 -0.65 14.50 -14.57
N SER A 123 -0.14 13.32 -14.17
CA SER A 123 1.02 12.69 -14.82
C SER A 123 0.67 11.51 -15.72
N VAL A 124 -0.49 10.86 -15.55
CA VAL A 124 -0.85 9.66 -16.32
C VAL A 124 -2.28 9.68 -16.81
N ASP A 125 -2.45 9.46 -18.11
CA ASP A 125 -3.72 9.12 -18.73
C ASP A 125 -3.91 7.60 -18.66
N ALA A 126 -4.72 7.12 -17.72
CA ALA A 126 -5.00 5.70 -17.55
C ALA A 126 -5.62 5.07 -18.80
N ASP A 127 -6.36 5.84 -19.59
CA ASP A 127 -6.99 5.40 -20.83
C ASP A 127 -5.95 5.14 -21.95
N ALA A 128 -4.74 5.69 -21.81
CA ALA A 128 -3.66 5.44 -22.75
C ALA A 128 -3.05 4.03 -22.63
N PHE A 129 -3.32 3.31 -21.53
CA PHE A 129 -2.74 1.98 -21.23
C PHE A 129 -3.84 0.94 -20.98
N PRO A 130 -4.63 0.56 -21.99
CA PRO A 130 -5.76 -0.34 -21.82
C PRO A 130 -5.34 -1.78 -21.48
N ASP A 131 -6.10 -2.46 -20.62
CA ASP A 131 -5.92 -3.88 -20.30
C ASP A 131 -6.19 -4.82 -21.46
N HIS A 132 -6.94 -4.34 -22.46
CA HIS A 132 -7.35 -5.12 -23.61
C HIS A 132 -7.16 -4.33 -24.90
N TRP A 133 -6.53 -4.98 -25.86
CA TRP A 133 -6.44 -4.42 -27.20
C TRP A 133 -7.63 -4.89 -28.04
N LYS A 134 -8.40 -3.92 -28.56
CA LYS A 134 -9.57 -4.17 -29.39
C LYS A 134 -9.18 -4.22 -30.85
N VAL A 135 -9.39 -5.36 -31.51
CA VAL A 135 -9.16 -5.57 -32.94
C VAL A 135 -10.46 -6.09 -33.56
N GLY A 136 -11.22 -5.22 -34.20
CA GLY A 136 -12.56 -5.55 -34.69
C GLY A 136 -13.48 -5.95 -33.54
N ASN A 137 -13.98 -7.18 -33.54
CA ASN A 137 -14.83 -7.75 -32.49
C ASN A 137 -14.04 -8.57 -31.45
N LEU A 138 -12.71 -8.55 -31.52
CA LEU A 138 -11.85 -9.29 -30.60
C LEU A 138 -11.29 -8.37 -29.54
N GLU A 139 -11.31 -8.81 -28.28
CA GLU A 139 -10.62 -8.17 -27.16
C GLU A 139 -9.49 -9.09 -26.72
N LEU A 140 -8.25 -8.64 -26.88
CA LEU A 140 -7.05 -9.39 -26.56
C LEU A 140 -6.42 -8.84 -25.30
N PRO A 141 -6.14 -9.65 -24.26
CA PRO A 141 -5.52 -9.17 -23.04
C PRO A 141 -4.09 -8.67 -23.33
N VAL A 142 -3.79 -7.49 -22.77
CA VAL A 142 -2.49 -6.82 -22.86
C VAL A 142 -1.83 -6.85 -21.49
N ARG A 143 -0.56 -7.21 -21.47
CA ARG A 143 0.28 -7.17 -20.28
C ARG A 143 1.45 -6.23 -20.52
N TYR A 144 1.67 -5.34 -19.58
CA TYR A 144 2.79 -4.42 -19.55
C TYR A 144 3.83 -4.93 -18.54
N VAL A 145 5.11 -4.86 -18.87
CA VAL A 145 6.22 -5.15 -17.97
C VAL A 145 7.27 -4.07 -18.13
N PHE A 146 7.66 -3.44 -17.03
CA PHE A 146 8.67 -2.39 -17.01
C PHE A 146 9.92 -2.83 -16.25
N GLU A 147 10.78 -3.60 -16.93
CA GLU A 147 12.08 -4.08 -16.45
C GLU A 147 13.19 -3.70 -17.45
N PRO A 148 13.64 -2.42 -17.49
CA PRO A 148 14.64 -1.99 -18.45
C PRO A 148 15.89 -2.85 -18.43
N GLY A 149 16.23 -3.47 -19.59
CA GLY A 149 17.36 -4.38 -19.74
C GLY A 149 17.03 -5.85 -19.53
N SER A 150 15.79 -6.20 -19.14
CA SER A 150 15.28 -7.57 -19.11
C SER A 150 14.75 -7.98 -20.49
N GLY A 151 14.86 -9.27 -20.83
CA GLY A 151 14.22 -9.85 -22.02
C GLY A 151 12.69 -9.89 -21.93
N HIS A 152 12.11 -9.55 -20.80
CA HIS A 152 10.67 -9.50 -20.54
C HIS A 152 10.10 -8.08 -20.56
N ASP A 153 10.97 -7.05 -20.68
CA ASP A 153 10.54 -5.66 -20.74
C ASP A 153 9.72 -5.40 -22.01
N GLY A 154 8.55 -4.77 -21.85
CA GLY A 154 7.72 -4.38 -22.98
C GLY A 154 6.23 -4.67 -22.80
N VAL A 155 5.52 -4.64 -23.91
CA VAL A 155 4.09 -4.90 -24.02
C VAL A 155 3.85 -6.27 -24.66
N THR A 156 3.10 -7.12 -23.98
CA THR A 156 2.76 -8.46 -24.45
C THR A 156 1.26 -8.55 -24.71
N VAL A 157 0.88 -8.90 -25.93
CA VAL A 157 -0.52 -9.22 -26.28
C VAL A 157 -0.68 -10.73 -26.34
N THR A 158 -1.62 -11.28 -25.58
CA THR A 158 -1.90 -12.72 -25.60
C THR A 158 -2.96 -13.04 -26.66
N ILE A 159 -2.58 -13.80 -27.68
CA ILE A 159 -3.51 -14.23 -28.75
C ILE A 159 -3.83 -15.72 -28.54
N PRO A 160 -5.10 -16.07 -28.22
CA PRO A 160 -5.51 -17.47 -28.17
C PRO A 160 -5.27 -18.19 -29.50
N LEU A 161 -4.76 -19.42 -29.46
CA LEU A 161 -4.42 -20.19 -30.65
C LEU A 161 -5.58 -20.30 -31.65
N ALA A 162 -6.80 -20.42 -31.15
CA ALA A 162 -8.02 -20.50 -31.96
C ALA A 162 -8.29 -19.22 -32.79
N LEU A 163 -7.71 -18.09 -32.40
CA LEU A 163 -7.89 -16.78 -33.03
C LEU A 163 -6.74 -16.42 -33.98
N LEU A 164 -5.68 -17.20 -34.04
CA LEU A 164 -4.52 -16.90 -34.92
C LEU A 164 -4.90 -16.76 -36.39
N ASN A 165 -5.89 -17.53 -36.85
CA ASN A 165 -6.36 -17.48 -38.24
C ASN A 165 -7.28 -16.28 -38.52
N LEU A 166 -7.79 -15.61 -37.46
CA LEU A 166 -8.64 -14.42 -37.55
C LEU A 166 -7.85 -13.14 -37.32
N SER A 167 -6.62 -13.26 -36.87
CA SER A 167 -5.72 -12.13 -36.61
C SER A 167 -5.23 -11.57 -37.96
N LEU A 168 -5.65 -10.35 -38.27
CA LEU A 168 -5.17 -9.56 -39.43
C LEU A 168 -3.78 -8.93 -39.18
N ILE A 169 -3.03 -9.45 -38.22
CA ILE A 169 -1.65 -9.02 -37.97
C ILE A 169 -0.78 -9.68 -39.07
N HIS A 170 -0.71 -9.03 -40.21
CA HIS A 170 0.37 -9.28 -41.16
C HIS A 170 1.65 -8.69 -40.55
N ILE A 171 2.54 -9.58 -40.12
CA ILE A 171 3.92 -9.24 -39.82
C ILE A 171 4.67 -9.04 -41.12
#